data_d8c0a33c984f7c2da0db3c6db52d1a3b
#
_entry.id   d8c0a33c984f7c2da0db3c6db52d1a3b
#
_cell.length_a   1.000
_cell.length_b   1.000
_cell.length_c   1.000
_cell.angle_alpha   90.00
_cell.angle_beta   90.00
_cell.angle_gamma   90.00
#
_symmetry.space_group_name_H-M   'P 1'
#
loop_
_entity.id
_entity.type
_entity.pdbx_description
1 polymer ?
#
loop_
_entity_poly.entity_id
_entity_poly.type
_entity_poly.pdbx_seq_one_letter_code
_entity_poly.pdbx_strand_id
1 'polypeptide(L)'
;MCVGNQSSPTDAITPTVPRASTTASRSSPFVPSADHASRSKVHLHPNLALSGLISELLVYCSNKKYGCPQIVRQDALHGHVLYCSYAPSICPNKVLGCPYKGTMRDSKEHLQNCVYERFKGYIDSTNKRFEKLESLIADQSREVEKLQRIIRSGKGVTYTLERGASEQSVASLAGSGAEEGANVPVNGESSSGTKRTVVSTFPHDEITCHRTIASHPCGVTSVAVNQDKVFAGAHDGSTKVFDINSGQLLKDLKGHTMSVWGLAVMPSGDRYFSAGSDGTIKVWDWRNEDDAACLVKSIPDHNAKVYGLVVDQGRLYSASSDKTVKVWDTETLECLATFQGHTGGVNCLAALTEASAHQLVTGSSDKTIKLWDVSTGTCLKTVRRGTSEVLDVAVGDGMLFGSTYDAVIHVYDINETRELGTLSGHNWEVWQLEYGQGHLFSASFDHTIKRWDPRRFQCDLTLKGHKSFVHGMALDENYLVTGCADRTIKIWR
;
A
#
# COMPACT_ATOMS: atom_id res chain seq x y z
N MET A 1 58.39 -9.21 -9.39
CA MET A 1 59.20 -10.45 -9.51
C MET A 1 58.26 -11.60 -9.65
N CYS A 2 58.20 -12.12 -10.83
CA CYS A 2 58.15 -13.51 -11.31
C CYS A 2 56.89 -14.31 -10.89
N VAL A 3 56.01 -14.59 -11.81
CA VAL A 3 55.97 -15.47 -13.01
C VAL A 3 55.66 -16.92 -12.65
N GLY A 4 54.69 -17.47 -13.34
CA GLY A 4 54.53 -18.83 -13.79
C GLY A 4 53.18 -19.44 -13.46
N ASN A 5 52.21 -19.52 -14.30
CA ASN A 5 51.98 -20.25 -15.55
C ASN A 5 51.61 -21.74 -15.36
N GLN A 6 50.41 -22.05 -15.92
CA GLN A 6 50.00 -23.31 -16.62
C GLN A 6 49.78 -24.57 -15.76
N SER A 7 48.74 -25.37 -15.93
CA SER A 7 48.04 -25.89 -17.11
C SER A 7 46.89 -26.81 -16.68
N SER A 8 45.80 -26.83 -17.45
CA SER A 8 44.85 -27.95 -17.52
C SER A 8 45.49 -29.14 -18.26
N PRO A 9 44.98 -30.38 -18.17
CA PRO A 9 43.89 -30.79 -19.03
C PRO A 9 42.89 -31.83 -18.45
N THR A 10 41.70 -31.77 -18.98
CA THR A 10 40.78 -32.77 -19.50
C THR A 10 41.04 -34.24 -19.19
N ASP A 11 40.02 -34.93 -18.71
CA ASP A 11 39.68 -36.26 -19.29
C ASP A 11 38.19 -36.58 -19.00
N ALA A 12 37.45 -36.69 -20.08
CA ALA A 12 36.11 -37.22 -20.15
C ALA A 12 36.18 -38.78 -20.24
N ILE A 13 35.43 -39.44 -19.39
CA ILE A 13 35.16 -40.88 -19.55
C ILE A 13 33.66 -41.08 -19.69
N THR A 14 33.24 -41.35 -20.91
CA THR A 14 31.95 -41.93 -21.26
C THR A 14 32.01 -43.44 -21.23
N PRO A 15 31.06 -44.15 -20.62
CA PRO A 15 30.89 -45.58 -20.91
C PRO A 15 29.88 -45.78 -22.05
N THR A 16 30.36 -46.39 -23.08
CA THR A 16 29.65 -46.96 -24.22
C THR A 16 28.75 -48.14 -23.81
N VAL A 17 27.53 -48.11 -24.27
CA VAL A 17 26.57 -49.25 -24.26
C VAL A 17 26.56 -49.92 -25.66
N PRO A 18 26.68 -51.25 -25.76
CA PRO A 18 26.68 -51.91 -27.08
C PRO A 18 25.31 -52.01 -27.68
N ARG A 19 25.25 -51.66 -28.97
CA ARG A 19 24.12 -51.92 -29.88
C ARG A 19 24.06 -53.43 -30.23
N ALA A 20 22.86 -54.00 -30.06
CA ALA A 20 22.50 -55.24 -30.75
C ALA A 20 21.67 -54.91 -31.99
N SER A 21 22.19 -55.32 -33.13
CA SER A 21 21.54 -55.28 -34.42
C SER A 21 20.63 -56.49 -34.58
N THR A 22 19.40 -56.31 -35.04
CA THR A 22 18.71 -57.33 -35.84
C THR A 22 17.80 -56.65 -36.85
N THR A 23 18.07 -56.98 -38.08
CA THR A 23 17.39 -56.77 -39.33
C THR A 23 16.10 -57.61 -39.42
N ALA A 24 15.05 -57.08 -39.98
CA ALA A 24 14.22 -57.65 -41.03
C ALA A 24 12.82 -57.01 -41.10
N SER A 25 12.58 -56.46 -42.12
CA SER A 25 11.75 -56.69 -43.33
C SER A 25 10.29 -56.21 -43.23
N ARG A 26 10.03 -55.37 -44.23
CA ARG A 26 8.72 -54.82 -44.61
C ARG A 26 7.71 -55.87 -45.00
N SER A 27 6.45 -55.69 -44.59
CA SER A 27 5.27 -55.89 -45.48
C SER A 27 4.04 -55.24 -44.84
N SER A 28 3.41 -54.30 -45.54
CA SER A 28 2.05 -53.82 -45.36
C SER A 28 1.17 -54.49 -46.39
N PRO A 29 -0.14 -54.22 -46.47
CA PRO A 29 -1.19 -54.04 -45.47
C PRO A 29 -2.36 -55.00 -45.66
N PHE A 30 -3.16 -55.21 -44.66
CA PHE A 30 -4.54 -55.68 -44.86
C PHE A 30 -5.47 -55.09 -43.82
N VAL A 31 -6.46 -54.32 -44.27
CA VAL A 31 -7.60 -53.87 -43.46
C VAL A 31 -8.70 -54.95 -43.67
N PRO A 32 -9.35 -55.40 -42.62
CA PRO A 32 -10.74 -55.75 -42.65
C PRO A 32 -11.59 -54.98 -41.62
N SER A 33 -12.78 -54.68 -42.12
CA SER A 33 -13.93 -54.04 -41.55
C SER A 33 -14.40 -54.60 -40.22
N ALA A 34 -15.05 -53.69 -39.47
CA ALA A 34 -15.80 -53.94 -38.24
C ALA A 34 -16.84 -55.03 -38.41
N ASP A 35 -16.85 -55.96 -37.45
CA ASP A 35 -18.11 -56.50 -36.94
C ASP A 35 -17.86 -57.32 -35.64
N HIS A 36 -18.71 -57.04 -34.68
CA HIS A 36 -19.07 -57.79 -33.46
C HIS A 36 -18.13 -58.91 -32.99
N ALA A 37 -17.31 -58.63 -31.99
CA ALA A 37 -16.79 -59.67 -31.13
C ALA A 37 -17.00 -59.24 -29.66
N SER A 38 -17.87 -59.97 -29.01
CA SER A 38 -18.07 -60.02 -27.58
C SER A 38 -16.73 -60.07 -26.83
N ARG A 39 -16.40 -59.04 -26.08
CA ARG A 39 -15.27 -59.06 -25.16
C ARG A 39 -15.55 -60.02 -24.02
N SER A 40 -15.12 -61.25 -24.14
CA SER A 40 -14.90 -62.15 -23.03
C SER A 40 -13.79 -61.53 -22.19
N LYS A 41 -14.16 -61.02 -20.99
CA LYS A 41 -13.20 -60.66 -19.95
C LYS A 41 -12.42 -61.91 -19.55
N VAL A 42 -11.19 -62.03 -20.03
CA VAL A 42 -10.23 -62.99 -19.48
C VAL A 42 -9.97 -62.52 -18.06
N HIS A 43 -10.57 -63.20 -17.09
CA HIS A 43 -10.21 -63.06 -15.67
C HIS A 43 -8.84 -63.71 -15.49
N LEU A 44 -7.78 -62.90 -15.60
CA LEU A 44 -6.45 -63.26 -15.11
C LEU A 44 -6.57 -63.41 -13.57
N HIS A 45 -6.62 -64.64 -13.08
CA HIS A 45 -6.44 -64.90 -11.66
C HIS A 45 -5.02 -64.47 -11.31
N PRO A 46 -4.82 -63.54 -10.35
CA PRO A 46 -3.47 -63.18 -9.92
C PRO A 46 -2.79 -64.43 -9.36
N ASN A 47 -1.62 -64.73 -9.84
CA ASN A 47 -0.79 -65.81 -9.27
C ASN A 47 -0.40 -65.38 -7.85
N LEU A 48 -1.08 -65.89 -6.82
CA LEU A 48 -0.94 -65.54 -5.41
C LEU A 48 0.51 -65.75 -4.92
N ALA A 49 1.25 -66.74 -5.46
CA ALA A 49 2.65 -66.96 -5.12
C ALA A 49 3.53 -65.83 -5.65
N LEU A 50 3.31 -65.37 -6.85
CA LEU A 50 4.05 -64.28 -7.46
C LEU A 50 3.71 -62.95 -6.82
N SER A 51 2.44 -62.66 -6.45
CA SER A 51 2.05 -61.47 -5.73
C SER A 51 2.62 -61.41 -4.34
N GLY A 52 2.76 -62.57 -3.65
CA GLY A 52 3.43 -62.62 -2.36
C GLY A 52 4.93 -62.32 -2.46
N LEU A 53 5.62 -62.82 -3.48
CA LEU A 53 7.04 -62.51 -3.69
C LEU A 53 7.23 -61.01 -4.10
N ILE A 54 6.36 -60.47 -4.88
CA ILE A 54 6.41 -59.03 -5.27
C ILE A 54 6.19 -58.12 -4.04
N SER A 55 5.25 -58.50 -3.16
CA SER A 55 4.96 -57.70 -1.94
C SER A 55 6.16 -57.61 -0.96
N GLU A 56 7.04 -58.62 -0.98
CA GLU A 56 8.23 -58.66 -0.15
C GLU A 56 9.47 -57.93 -0.73
N LEU A 57 9.39 -57.55 -2.01
CA LEU A 57 10.50 -56.81 -2.65
C LEU A 57 10.78 -55.49 -1.91
N LEU A 58 12.05 -55.25 -1.67
CA LEU A 58 12.52 -53.97 -1.13
C LEU A 58 12.65 -52.95 -2.27
N VAL A 59 11.92 -51.86 -2.18
CA VAL A 59 11.88 -50.81 -3.19
C VAL A 59 12.20 -49.45 -2.60
N TYR A 60 12.80 -48.58 -3.39
CA TYR A 60 12.99 -47.20 -2.99
C TYR A 60 11.72 -46.44 -3.02
N CYS A 61 11.51 -45.51 -2.09
CA CYS A 61 10.44 -44.55 -2.13
C CYS A 61 10.48 -43.75 -3.44
N SER A 62 9.31 -43.51 -4.04
CA SER A 62 9.18 -42.68 -5.24
C SER A 62 9.73 -41.25 -5.04
N ASN A 63 9.80 -40.79 -3.80
CA ASN A 63 10.37 -39.50 -3.43
C ASN A 63 11.91 -39.54 -3.19
N LYS A 64 12.58 -40.60 -3.62
CA LYS A 64 14.06 -40.69 -3.57
C LYS A 64 14.71 -39.51 -4.29
N LYS A 65 14.17 -39.07 -5.40
CA LYS A 65 14.63 -37.89 -6.16
C LYS A 65 14.58 -36.57 -5.36
N TYR A 66 13.75 -36.53 -4.30
CA TYR A 66 13.64 -35.41 -3.37
C TYR A 66 14.41 -35.67 -2.06
N GLY A 67 15.25 -36.71 -2.03
CA GLY A 67 16.15 -37.02 -0.91
C GLY A 67 15.62 -38.02 0.10
N CYS A 68 14.48 -38.72 -0.15
CA CYS A 68 14.01 -39.75 0.76
C CYS A 68 15.00 -40.97 0.81
N PRO A 69 15.55 -41.28 1.98
CA PRO A 69 16.52 -42.39 2.10
C PRO A 69 15.87 -43.76 2.28
N GLN A 70 14.54 -43.81 2.46
CA GLN A 70 13.84 -45.02 2.85
C GLN A 70 13.78 -46.05 1.74
N ILE A 71 14.08 -47.29 2.10
CA ILE A 71 13.84 -48.51 1.34
C ILE A 71 12.78 -49.29 2.10
N VAL A 72 11.66 -49.56 1.47
CA VAL A 72 10.51 -50.19 2.10
C VAL A 72 10.03 -51.39 1.26
N ARG A 73 9.31 -52.30 1.91
CA ARG A 73 8.67 -53.40 1.15
C ARG A 73 7.62 -52.83 0.20
N GLN A 74 7.42 -53.51 -0.93
CA GLN A 74 6.48 -53.07 -1.95
C GLN A 74 5.04 -52.93 -1.43
N ASP A 75 4.61 -53.80 -0.52
CA ASP A 75 3.29 -53.73 0.11
C ASP A 75 3.14 -52.52 1.04
N ALA A 76 4.24 -52.11 1.70
CA ALA A 76 4.26 -50.97 2.59
C ALA A 76 4.53 -49.61 1.86
N LEU A 77 4.92 -49.67 0.58
CA LEU A 77 5.31 -48.48 -0.19
C LEU A 77 4.21 -47.46 -0.24
N HIS A 78 2.97 -47.86 -0.47
CA HIS A 78 1.83 -46.95 -0.56
C HIS A 78 1.62 -46.20 0.75
N GLY A 79 1.64 -46.90 1.88
CA GLY A 79 1.53 -46.29 3.20
C GLY A 79 2.66 -45.31 3.51
N HIS A 80 3.90 -45.73 3.15
CA HIS A 80 5.06 -44.83 3.31
C HIS A 80 4.93 -43.54 2.47
N VAL A 81 4.52 -43.65 1.20
CA VAL A 81 4.43 -42.50 0.28
C VAL A 81 3.43 -41.47 0.76
N LEU A 82 2.30 -41.90 1.36
CA LEU A 82 1.27 -41.01 1.90
C LEU A 82 1.78 -40.11 3.03
N TYR A 83 2.75 -40.62 3.83
CA TYR A 83 3.31 -39.89 4.98
C TYR A 83 4.78 -39.54 4.82
N CYS A 84 5.32 -39.66 3.61
CA CYS A 84 6.72 -39.39 3.35
C CYS A 84 7.06 -37.92 3.55
N SER A 85 7.93 -37.63 4.49
CA SER A 85 8.37 -36.26 4.78
C SER A 85 9.09 -35.58 3.61
N TYR A 86 9.55 -36.34 2.63
CA TYR A 86 10.19 -35.87 1.40
C TYR A 86 9.21 -35.79 0.21
N ALA A 87 7.91 -36.02 0.44
CA ALA A 87 6.92 -35.80 -0.60
C ALA A 87 6.90 -34.33 -1.02
N PRO A 88 6.73 -34.05 -2.33
CA PRO A 88 6.64 -32.68 -2.79
C PRO A 88 5.44 -31.98 -2.15
N SER A 89 5.67 -30.78 -1.67
CA SER A 89 4.67 -29.94 -1.00
C SER A 89 4.72 -28.53 -1.58
N ILE A 90 3.56 -27.94 -1.68
CA ILE A 90 3.39 -26.53 -2.03
C ILE A 90 2.82 -25.80 -0.81
N CYS A 91 3.17 -24.54 -0.66
CA CYS A 91 2.64 -23.76 0.45
C CYS A 91 1.11 -23.70 0.37
N PRO A 92 0.37 -23.89 1.48
CA PRO A 92 -1.07 -23.69 1.53
C PRO A 92 -1.51 -22.31 1.05
N ASN A 93 -0.63 -21.29 1.23
CA ASN A 93 -0.86 -19.93 0.79
C ASN A 93 -0.52 -19.68 -0.69
N LYS A 94 -0.46 -20.73 -1.51
CA LYS A 94 -0.26 -20.60 -2.96
C LYS A 94 -1.36 -19.78 -3.61
N VAL A 95 -2.58 -19.90 -3.15
CA VAL A 95 -3.73 -19.13 -3.63
C VAL A 95 -3.52 -17.63 -3.41
N LEU A 96 -2.79 -17.27 -2.36
CA LEU A 96 -2.41 -15.89 -2.01
C LEU A 96 -1.15 -15.43 -2.73
N GLY A 97 -0.55 -16.27 -3.60
CA GLY A 97 0.61 -15.93 -4.41
C GLY A 97 1.96 -16.45 -3.88
N CYS A 98 1.99 -17.27 -2.81
CA CYS A 98 3.24 -17.84 -2.32
C CYS A 98 3.90 -18.75 -3.37
N PRO A 99 5.12 -18.48 -3.83
CA PRO A 99 5.79 -19.25 -4.87
C PRO A 99 6.46 -20.53 -4.35
N TYR A 100 6.43 -20.78 -3.04
CA TYR A 100 7.18 -21.88 -2.44
C TYR A 100 6.75 -23.25 -2.97
N LYS A 101 7.78 -24.05 -3.35
CA LYS A 101 7.69 -25.46 -3.71
C LYS A 101 8.86 -26.17 -3.04
N GLY A 102 8.58 -27.14 -2.19
CA GLY A 102 9.61 -27.88 -1.46
C GLY A 102 9.13 -29.26 -1.08
N THR A 103 9.63 -29.80 0.04
CA THR A 103 9.19 -31.07 0.60
C THR A 103 8.26 -30.83 1.80
N MET A 104 7.51 -31.85 2.22
CA MET A 104 6.66 -31.77 3.42
C MET A 104 7.49 -31.46 4.68
N ARG A 105 8.73 -31.91 4.73
CA ARG A 105 9.68 -31.63 5.82
C ARG A 105 9.94 -30.12 5.90
N ASP A 106 10.31 -29.51 4.78
CA ASP A 106 10.74 -28.13 4.73
C ASP A 106 9.55 -27.16 4.75
N SER A 107 8.35 -27.64 4.42
CA SER A 107 7.14 -26.82 4.40
C SER A 107 6.73 -26.31 5.77
N LYS A 108 7.04 -27.05 6.85
CA LYS A 108 6.78 -26.62 8.22
C LYS A 108 7.65 -25.42 8.62
N GLU A 109 8.92 -25.46 8.29
CA GLU A 109 9.84 -24.36 8.52
C GLU A 109 9.50 -23.15 7.65
N HIS A 110 9.17 -23.41 6.37
CA HIS A 110 8.70 -22.36 5.49
C HIS A 110 7.45 -21.65 6.04
N LEU A 111 6.45 -22.36 6.57
CA LEU A 111 5.23 -21.76 7.10
C LEU A 111 5.50 -20.83 8.30
N GLN A 112 6.49 -21.12 9.13
CA GLN A 112 6.88 -20.22 10.23
C GLN A 112 7.43 -18.88 9.73
N ASN A 113 8.02 -18.87 8.54
CA ASN A 113 8.63 -17.69 7.91
C ASN A 113 7.86 -17.19 6.68
N CYS A 114 6.74 -17.80 6.35
CA CYS A 114 5.96 -17.46 5.17
C CYS A 114 5.31 -16.08 5.34
N VAL A 115 5.68 -15.15 4.49
CA VAL A 115 5.11 -13.79 4.49
C VAL A 115 3.59 -13.82 4.35
N TYR A 116 3.06 -14.72 3.52
CA TYR A 116 1.62 -14.86 3.27
C TYR A 116 0.85 -15.44 4.47
N GLU A 117 1.50 -16.22 5.35
CA GLU A 117 0.87 -16.73 6.58
C GLU A 117 0.56 -15.58 7.57
N ARG A 118 1.43 -14.56 7.61
CA ARG A 118 1.21 -13.38 8.44
C ARG A 118 0.00 -12.55 7.99
N PHE A 119 -0.31 -12.57 6.69
CA PHE A 119 -1.45 -11.85 6.12
C PHE A 119 -2.73 -12.66 6.08
N LYS A 120 -2.70 -13.96 6.39
CA LYS A 120 -3.86 -14.85 6.31
C LYS A 120 -5.04 -14.36 7.15
N GLY A 121 -4.79 -14.01 8.41
CA GLY A 121 -5.83 -13.48 9.29
C GLY A 121 -6.48 -12.19 8.77
N TYR A 122 -5.69 -11.34 8.13
CA TYR A 122 -6.16 -10.13 7.49
C TYR A 122 -7.05 -10.44 6.27
N ILE A 123 -6.59 -11.34 5.40
CA ILE A 123 -7.33 -11.75 4.20
C ILE A 123 -8.64 -12.44 4.57
N ASP A 124 -8.63 -13.32 5.58
CA ASP A 124 -9.84 -14.01 6.07
C ASP A 124 -10.84 -13.02 6.66
N SER A 125 -10.36 -12.02 7.41
CA SER A 125 -11.20 -10.94 7.94
C SER A 125 -11.81 -10.10 6.82
N THR A 126 -11.02 -9.80 5.80
CA THR A 126 -11.45 -9.01 4.65
C THR A 126 -12.50 -9.77 3.81
N ASN A 127 -12.28 -11.05 3.56
CA ASN A 127 -13.23 -11.88 2.83
C ASN A 127 -14.57 -11.99 3.57
N LYS A 128 -14.57 -12.15 4.90
CA LYS A 128 -15.81 -12.14 5.71
C LYS A 128 -16.55 -10.79 5.60
N ARG A 129 -15.82 -9.69 5.52
CA ARG A 129 -16.43 -8.35 5.30
C ARG A 129 -17.06 -8.26 3.92
N PHE A 130 -16.40 -8.80 2.88
CA PHE A 130 -16.96 -8.87 1.53
C PHE A 130 -18.25 -9.69 1.48
N GLU A 131 -18.26 -10.90 2.05
CA GLU A 131 -19.45 -11.74 2.11
C GLU A 131 -20.63 -11.02 2.79
N LYS A 132 -20.33 -10.28 3.87
CA LYS A 132 -21.36 -9.47 4.56
C LYS A 132 -21.88 -8.33 3.69
N LEU A 133 -21.00 -7.66 2.95
CA LEU A 133 -21.38 -6.56 2.03
C LEU A 133 -22.20 -7.09 0.85
N GLU A 134 -21.81 -8.21 0.27
CA GLU A 134 -22.56 -8.85 -0.81
C GLU A 134 -23.97 -9.24 -0.35
N SER A 135 -24.11 -9.77 0.87
CA SER A 135 -25.42 -10.04 1.48
C SER A 135 -26.26 -8.78 1.62
N LEU A 136 -25.68 -7.67 2.11
CA LEU A 136 -26.39 -6.39 2.27
C LEU A 136 -26.82 -5.80 0.91
N ILE A 137 -25.96 -5.89 -0.10
CA ILE A 137 -26.29 -5.44 -1.46
C ILE A 137 -27.43 -6.26 -2.04
N ALA A 138 -27.41 -7.59 -1.83
CA ALA A 138 -28.50 -8.46 -2.28
C ALA A 138 -29.83 -8.14 -1.58
N ASP A 139 -29.79 -7.80 -0.28
CA ASP A 139 -30.97 -7.39 0.47
C ASP A 139 -31.52 -6.05 -0.02
N GLN A 140 -30.66 -5.05 -0.21
CA GLN A 140 -31.07 -3.76 -0.76
C GLN A 140 -31.61 -3.87 -2.19
N SER A 141 -31.01 -4.71 -3.02
CA SER A 141 -31.49 -4.97 -4.37
C SER A 141 -32.92 -5.54 -4.37
N ARG A 142 -33.17 -6.47 -3.46
CA ARG A 142 -34.52 -7.05 -3.27
C ARG A 142 -35.54 -6.00 -2.83
N GLU A 143 -35.14 -5.08 -1.97
CA GLU A 143 -36.00 -4.00 -1.50
C GLU A 143 -36.29 -2.97 -2.62
N VAL A 144 -35.27 -2.62 -3.41
CA VAL A 144 -35.44 -1.77 -4.59
C VAL A 144 -36.39 -2.41 -5.61
N GLU A 145 -36.27 -3.71 -5.87
CA GLU A 145 -37.22 -4.42 -6.75
C GLU A 145 -38.65 -4.38 -6.23
N LYS A 146 -38.86 -4.54 -4.91
CA LYS A 146 -40.20 -4.41 -4.30
C LYS A 146 -40.76 -3.01 -4.51
N LEU A 147 -39.97 -1.97 -4.24
CA LEU A 147 -40.39 -0.59 -4.42
C LEU A 147 -40.71 -0.28 -5.90
N GLN A 148 -39.92 -0.79 -6.83
CA GLN A 148 -40.18 -0.67 -8.27
C GLN A 148 -41.49 -1.35 -8.70
N ARG A 149 -41.82 -2.52 -8.12
CA ARG A 149 -43.11 -3.22 -8.37
C ARG A 149 -44.30 -2.39 -7.84
N ILE A 150 -44.15 -1.80 -6.64
CA ILE A 150 -45.17 -0.91 -6.07
C ILE A 150 -45.42 0.31 -6.95
N ILE A 151 -44.35 0.98 -7.39
CA ILE A 151 -44.43 2.14 -8.30
C ILE A 151 -45.10 1.76 -9.63
N ARG A 152 -44.72 0.60 -10.23
CA ARG A 152 -45.34 0.11 -11.48
C ARG A 152 -46.83 -0.26 -11.33
N SER A 153 -47.23 -0.66 -10.13
CA SER A 153 -48.61 -1.07 -9.86
C SER A 153 -49.59 0.10 -9.69
N GLY A 154 -49.09 1.36 -9.64
CA GLY A 154 -49.92 2.57 -9.55
C GLY A 154 -50.73 2.68 -8.23
N LYS A 155 -50.46 1.79 -7.25
CA LYS A 155 -51.12 1.88 -5.94
C LYS A 155 -50.34 2.87 -5.08
N GLY A 156 -50.97 4.01 -4.79
CA GLY A 156 -50.40 5.05 -3.95
C GLY A 156 -50.00 4.48 -2.57
N VAL A 157 -48.75 4.65 -2.20
CA VAL A 157 -48.21 4.28 -0.88
C VAL A 157 -48.44 5.48 0.03
N THR A 158 -49.39 5.40 0.92
CA THR A 158 -49.57 6.33 2.04
C THR A 158 -48.54 5.93 3.11
N TYR A 159 -47.52 6.76 3.29
CA TYR A 159 -46.62 6.62 4.43
C TYR A 159 -47.26 7.24 5.67
N THR A 160 -47.59 6.41 6.66
CA THR A 160 -47.81 6.87 8.03
C THR A 160 -46.42 7.01 8.68
N LEU A 161 -45.96 8.26 8.81
CA LEU A 161 -44.83 8.58 9.68
C LEU A 161 -45.28 8.40 11.13
N GLU A 162 -44.90 7.32 11.76
CA GLU A 162 -44.93 7.21 13.22
C GLU A 162 -43.94 8.22 13.81
N ARG A 163 -44.49 9.32 14.30
CA ARG A 163 -43.76 10.31 15.11
C ARG A 163 -43.52 9.68 16.49
N GLY A 164 -42.29 9.25 16.68
CA GLY A 164 -41.76 9.04 18.03
C GLY A 164 -41.51 10.39 18.69
N ALA A 165 -42.14 10.58 19.82
CA ALA A 165 -42.21 11.81 20.56
C ALA A 165 -40.88 12.38 21.03
N SER A 166 -40.64 13.68 20.77
CA SER A 166 -40.28 14.67 21.79
C SER A 166 -40.37 16.09 21.14
N GLU A 167 -41.48 16.72 21.37
CA GLU A 167 -41.62 18.16 21.12
C GLU A 167 -40.88 18.95 22.22
N GLN A 168 -40.00 19.86 21.81
CA GLN A 168 -39.83 21.13 22.52
C GLN A 168 -39.57 22.25 21.50
N SER A 169 -40.60 23.03 21.37
CA SER A 169 -40.71 24.46 21.03
C SER A 169 -39.54 25.16 20.32
N VAL A 170 -39.82 25.61 19.06
CA VAL A 170 -39.25 26.85 18.55
C VAL A 170 -40.43 27.69 17.98
N ALA A 171 -40.63 28.82 18.63
CA ALA A 171 -41.59 29.84 18.24
C ALA A 171 -41.17 30.56 16.96
N SER A 172 -42.20 30.86 16.18
CA SER A 172 -42.23 31.73 15.01
C SER A 172 -41.64 33.13 15.24
N LEU A 173 -40.88 33.62 14.27
CA LEU A 173 -40.83 35.04 13.93
C LEU A 173 -40.70 35.16 12.41
N ALA A 174 -41.84 35.50 11.80
CA ALA A 174 -41.89 36.13 10.51
C ALA A 174 -41.82 37.65 10.71
N GLY A 175 -41.06 38.33 9.87
CA GLY A 175 -40.98 39.79 9.90
C GLY A 175 -40.20 40.32 8.70
N SER A 176 -40.97 40.79 7.74
CA SER A 176 -40.68 41.59 6.57
C SER A 176 -39.81 42.85 6.82
N GLY A 177 -39.04 43.25 5.79
CA GLY A 177 -38.60 44.65 5.67
C GLY A 177 -37.41 44.82 4.74
N ALA A 178 -37.67 45.39 3.59
CA ALA A 178 -36.72 45.93 2.62
C ALA A 178 -36.12 47.26 3.11
N GLU A 179 -35.01 47.62 2.55
CA GLU A 179 -34.60 48.93 2.00
C GLU A 179 -33.17 49.35 2.32
N GLU A 180 -32.43 49.51 1.24
CA GLU A 180 -31.61 50.63 0.75
C GLU A 180 -30.57 51.31 1.65
N GLY A 181 -29.33 51.31 1.10
CA GLY A 181 -28.56 52.54 0.83
C GLY A 181 -27.60 53.04 1.89
N ALA A 182 -26.32 53.03 1.59
CA ALA A 182 -25.50 54.23 1.47
C ALA A 182 -23.99 53.92 1.50
N ASN A 183 -23.32 54.32 0.45
CA ASN A 183 -21.88 54.54 0.34
C ASN A 183 -21.39 55.63 1.30
N VAL A 184 -20.27 55.40 1.97
CA VAL A 184 -19.34 56.50 2.35
C VAL A 184 -17.89 55.93 2.30
N PRO A 185 -16.96 56.60 1.60
CA PRO A 185 -15.56 56.22 1.56
C PRO A 185 -14.78 56.92 2.68
N VAL A 186 -13.87 56.20 3.34
CA VAL A 186 -12.83 56.84 4.16
C VAL A 186 -11.49 56.38 3.66
N ASN A 187 -10.74 57.31 3.11
CA ASN A 187 -9.33 57.23 2.81
C ASN A 187 -8.53 57.23 4.11
N GLY A 188 -7.46 56.43 4.13
CA GLY A 188 -6.46 56.43 5.17
C GLY A 188 -5.27 55.60 4.75
N GLU A 189 -4.32 56.28 4.07
CA GLU A 189 -2.99 55.71 3.76
C GLU A 189 -2.20 55.51 5.05
N SER A 190 -1.51 54.36 5.19
CA SER A 190 -0.14 54.30 5.65
C SER A 190 0.49 52.93 5.45
N SER A 191 1.43 52.90 4.56
CA SER A 191 2.77 52.25 4.53
C SER A 191 2.98 50.81 5.00
N SER A 192 3.47 50.04 4.03
CA SER A 192 4.56 49.07 4.07
C SER A 192 4.32 47.74 4.77
N GLY A 193 4.19 46.73 3.94
CA GLY A 193 4.26 45.35 4.33
C GLY A 193 3.53 44.49 3.28
N THR A 194 4.14 44.32 2.13
CA THR A 194 3.59 43.43 1.09
C THR A 194 3.59 41.98 1.58
N LYS A 195 2.52 41.61 2.29
CA LYS A 195 2.06 40.22 2.29
C LYS A 195 1.43 40.01 0.92
N ARG A 196 2.16 39.34 0.01
CA ARG A 196 1.54 38.72 -1.13
C ARG A 196 0.54 37.70 -0.61
N THR A 197 -0.69 38.09 -0.55
CA THR A 197 -1.81 37.15 -0.49
C THR A 197 -1.82 36.48 -1.87
N VAL A 198 -1.19 35.34 -2.01
CA VAL A 198 -1.34 34.50 -3.18
C VAL A 198 -2.79 34.03 -3.15
N VAL A 199 -3.61 34.60 -4.00
CA VAL A 199 -4.96 34.10 -4.23
C VAL A 199 -4.77 32.74 -4.90
N SER A 200 -4.99 31.68 -4.16
CA SER A 200 -4.97 30.32 -4.67
C SER A 200 -5.95 30.21 -5.84
N THR A 201 -5.45 29.78 -6.99
CA THR A 201 -6.24 29.60 -8.21
C THR A 201 -6.79 28.19 -8.36
N PHE A 202 -6.72 27.37 -7.30
CA PHE A 202 -7.29 26.04 -7.33
C PHE A 202 -8.83 26.15 -7.47
N PRO A 203 -9.47 25.54 -8.50
CA PRO A 203 -10.89 25.68 -8.71
C PRO A 203 -11.66 25.03 -7.54
N HIS A 204 -12.49 25.81 -6.87
CA HIS A 204 -13.23 25.35 -5.70
C HIS A 204 -14.32 24.31 -6.03
N ASP A 205 -14.79 24.22 -7.28
CA ASP A 205 -15.99 23.46 -7.62
C ASP A 205 -15.77 22.21 -8.49
N GLU A 206 -14.74 22.15 -9.34
CA GLU A 206 -14.45 20.98 -10.19
C GLU A 206 -12.95 20.69 -10.27
N ILE A 207 -12.52 19.64 -9.58
CA ILE A 207 -11.15 19.10 -9.76
C ILE A 207 -11.22 17.95 -10.77
N THR A 208 -10.49 18.07 -11.86
CA THR A 208 -10.44 17.05 -12.92
C THR A 208 -9.03 16.47 -13.09
N CYS A 209 -8.96 15.24 -13.61
CA CYS A 209 -7.67 14.65 -13.93
C CYS A 209 -7.07 15.35 -15.17
N HIS A 210 -6.10 16.23 -14.91
CA HIS A 210 -5.42 16.98 -15.97
C HIS A 210 -4.45 16.07 -16.74
N ARG A 211 -3.73 15.17 -16.06
CA ARG A 211 -2.74 14.30 -16.67
C ARG A 211 -2.58 12.97 -15.93
N THR A 212 -2.27 11.92 -16.70
CA THR A 212 -1.86 10.62 -16.18
C THR A 212 -0.48 10.28 -16.74
N ILE A 213 0.47 9.99 -15.86
CA ILE A 213 1.84 9.61 -16.21
C ILE A 213 2.01 8.13 -15.87
N ALA A 214 2.41 7.32 -16.85
CA ALA A 214 2.89 5.96 -16.60
C ALA A 214 4.31 6.05 -16.03
N SER A 215 4.44 5.81 -14.74
CA SER A 215 5.63 6.20 -14.01
C SER A 215 6.66 5.07 -13.86
N HIS A 216 6.31 4.02 -13.14
CA HIS A 216 7.23 2.96 -12.77
C HIS A 216 6.75 1.60 -13.30
N PRO A 217 7.63 0.60 -13.39
CA PRO A 217 7.23 -0.77 -13.73
C PRO A 217 6.41 -1.45 -12.62
N CYS A 218 6.47 -0.89 -11.40
CA CYS A 218 5.75 -1.35 -10.21
C CYS A 218 4.89 -0.23 -9.61
N GLY A 219 4.21 -0.50 -8.49
CA GLY A 219 3.36 0.49 -7.81
C GLY A 219 4.15 1.68 -7.29
N VAL A 220 3.59 2.88 -7.47
CA VAL A 220 4.08 4.13 -6.87
C VAL A 220 3.62 4.17 -5.42
N THR A 221 4.56 4.38 -4.51
CA THR A 221 4.34 4.32 -3.05
C THR A 221 4.32 5.69 -2.38
N SER A 222 5.04 6.65 -2.96
CA SER A 222 5.11 8.01 -2.43
C SER A 222 5.26 9.01 -3.55
N VAL A 223 4.72 10.20 -3.34
CA VAL A 223 4.89 11.34 -4.25
C VAL A 223 5.16 12.60 -3.43
N ALA A 224 5.92 13.51 -4.02
CA ALA A 224 6.09 14.86 -3.52
C ALA A 224 6.05 15.82 -4.72
N VAL A 225 5.67 17.06 -4.48
CA VAL A 225 5.57 18.09 -5.51
C VAL A 225 6.30 19.34 -5.05
N ASN A 226 6.97 19.98 -5.96
CA ASN A 226 7.53 21.31 -5.74
C ASN A 226 7.49 22.07 -7.05
N GLN A 227 6.74 23.18 -7.08
CA GLN A 227 6.51 23.99 -8.26
C GLN A 227 5.97 23.15 -9.45
N ASP A 228 6.79 22.97 -10.49
CA ASP A 228 6.42 22.24 -11.70
C ASP A 228 7.06 20.84 -11.79
N LYS A 229 7.59 20.31 -10.68
CA LYS A 229 8.22 18.98 -10.61
C LYS A 229 7.46 18.03 -9.70
N VAL A 230 7.33 16.79 -10.16
CA VAL A 230 6.83 15.67 -9.38
C VAL A 230 7.95 14.69 -9.10
N PHE A 231 8.12 14.35 -7.83
CA PHE A 231 9.04 13.33 -7.35
C PHE A 231 8.21 12.11 -6.96
N ALA A 232 8.60 10.94 -7.41
CA ALA A 232 7.86 9.72 -7.17
C ALA A 232 8.78 8.58 -6.72
N GLY A 233 8.42 7.93 -5.65
CA GLY A 233 9.09 6.74 -5.14
C GLY A 233 8.24 5.49 -5.41
N ALA A 234 8.88 4.34 -5.55
CA ALA A 234 8.21 3.12 -5.94
C ALA A 234 8.65 1.89 -5.14
N HIS A 235 7.89 0.81 -5.31
CA HIS A 235 8.16 -0.48 -4.64
C HIS A 235 9.50 -1.12 -5.02
N ASP A 236 10.07 -0.80 -6.17
CA ASP A 236 11.37 -1.32 -6.64
C ASP A 236 12.58 -0.57 -6.08
N GLY A 237 12.35 0.44 -5.24
CA GLY A 237 13.41 1.26 -4.66
C GLY A 237 13.91 2.37 -5.57
N SER A 238 13.32 2.56 -6.74
CA SER A 238 13.64 3.69 -7.62
C SER A 238 12.87 4.95 -7.22
N THR A 239 13.48 6.10 -7.52
CA THR A 239 12.84 7.41 -7.46
C THR A 239 12.93 8.09 -8.81
N LYS A 240 11.86 8.73 -9.25
CA LYS A 240 11.78 9.40 -10.56
C LYS A 240 11.31 10.82 -10.40
N VAL A 241 11.86 11.70 -11.25
CA VAL A 241 11.47 13.11 -11.32
C VAL A 241 10.83 13.38 -12.67
N PHE A 242 9.65 13.98 -12.64
CA PHE A 242 8.89 14.33 -13.83
C PHE A 242 8.60 15.83 -13.86
N ASP A 243 8.53 16.37 -15.06
CA ASP A 243 7.97 17.70 -15.28
C ASP A 243 6.42 17.61 -15.29
N ILE A 244 5.78 18.44 -14.50
CA ILE A 244 4.31 18.36 -14.29
C ILE A 244 3.53 18.77 -15.53
N ASN A 245 4.06 19.77 -16.27
CA ASN A 245 3.39 20.36 -17.41
C ASN A 245 3.48 19.49 -18.68
N SER A 246 4.64 18.91 -18.95
CA SER A 246 4.86 18.03 -20.10
C SER A 246 4.59 16.55 -19.77
N GLY A 247 4.73 16.13 -18.51
CA GLY A 247 4.73 14.74 -18.10
C GLY A 247 6.01 13.99 -18.46
N GLN A 248 7.04 14.71 -18.91
CA GLN A 248 8.31 14.12 -19.33
C GLN A 248 9.11 13.63 -18.11
N LEU A 249 9.72 12.45 -18.24
CA LEU A 249 10.69 11.95 -17.28
C LEU A 249 11.98 12.75 -17.38
N LEU A 250 12.41 13.35 -16.28
CA LEU A 250 13.64 14.12 -16.17
C LEU A 250 14.78 13.29 -15.58
N LYS A 251 14.48 12.46 -14.56
CA LYS A 251 15.45 11.61 -13.88
C LYS A 251 14.85 10.27 -13.49
N ASP A 252 15.66 9.19 -13.57
CA ASP A 252 15.35 7.84 -13.09
C ASP A 252 16.49 7.38 -12.17
N LEU A 253 16.33 7.61 -10.88
CA LEU A 253 17.39 7.45 -9.89
C LEU A 253 17.18 6.17 -9.10
N LYS A 254 18.23 5.34 -9.04
CA LYS A 254 18.23 4.09 -8.30
C LYS A 254 19.20 4.17 -7.13
N GLY A 255 18.80 3.69 -5.99
CA GLY A 255 19.67 3.73 -4.82
C GLY A 255 19.12 2.98 -3.62
N HIS A 256 17.81 3.01 -3.34
CA HIS A 256 17.22 2.16 -2.32
C HIS A 256 17.19 0.70 -2.80
N THR A 257 17.39 -0.22 -1.87
CA THR A 257 17.34 -1.66 -2.15
C THR A 257 15.94 -2.24 -1.95
N MET A 258 15.03 -1.45 -1.37
CA MET A 258 13.65 -1.81 -1.08
C MET A 258 12.73 -0.61 -1.34
N SER A 259 11.42 -0.79 -1.14
CA SER A 259 10.38 0.22 -1.40
C SER A 259 10.66 1.56 -0.75
N VAL A 260 10.41 2.63 -1.49
CA VAL A 260 10.51 4.03 -1.04
C VAL A 260 9.15 4.49 -0.52
N TRP A 261 9.04 4.80 0.77
CA TRP A 261 7.77 5.17 1.40
C TRP A 261 7.62 6.65 1.70
N GLY A 262 8.71 7.34 1.92
CA GLY A 262 8.70 8.78 2.23
C GLY A 262 9.49 9.57 1.21
N LEU A 263 8.96 10.71 0.83
CA LEU A 263 9.64 11.72 0.01
C LEU A 263 9.41 13.09 0.64
N ALA A 264 10.47 13.90 0.68
CA ALA A 264 10.38 15.30 1.07
C ALA A 264 11.30 16.13 0.18
N VAL A 265 10.82 17.27 -0.30
CA VAL A 265 11.57 18.16 -1.19
C VAL A 265 11.94 19.42 -0.44
N MET A 266 13.16 19.91 -0.63
CA MET A 266 13.58 21.20 -0.10
C MET A 266 12.73 22.33 -0.72
N PRO A 267 12.35 23.36 0.07
CA PRO A 267 11.61 24.50 -0.50
C PRO A 267 12.33 25.20 -1.66
N SER A 268 13.66 25.15 -1.68
CA SER A 268 14.50 25.63 -2.79
C SER A 268 14.34 24.79 -4.08
N GLY A 269 13.79 23.56 -3.97
CA GLY A 269 13.60 22.64 -5.07
C GLY A 269 14.87 22.00 -5.63
N ASP A 270 16.04 22.25 -5.03
CA ASP A 270 17.32 21.75 -5.51
C ASP A 270 17.63 20.33 -5.03
N ARG A 271 17.23 20.01 -3.82
CA ARG A 271 17.43 18.71 -3.21
C ARG A 271 16.12 18.07 -2.77
N TYR A 272 16.11 16.76 -2.77
CA TYR A 272 15.05 16.00 -2.13
C TYR A 272 15.60 14.83 -1.31
N PHE A 273 14.80 14.36 -0.39
CA PHE A 273 15.08 13.24 0.48
C PHE A 273 14.12 12.10 0.18
N SER A 274 14.63 10.88 0.21
CA SER A 274 13.82 9.67 0.09
C SER A 274 14.08 8.72 1.26
N ALA A 275 13.03 8.08 1.76
CA ALA A 275 13.10 7.12 2.84
C ALA A 275 12.61 5.75 2.39
N GLY A 276 13.33 4.71 2.75
CA GLY A 276 13.08 3.36 2.26
C GLY A 276 12.83 2.32 3.35
N SER A 277 12.25 1.22 2.91
CA SER A 277 12.14 -0.01 3.73
C SER A 277 13.50 -0.61 4.09
N ASP A 278 14.57 -0.19 3.44
CA ASP A 278 15.95 -0.57 3.75
C ASP A 278 16.53 0.12 4.99
N GLY A 279 15.73 0.98 5.65
CA GLY A 279 16.13 1.71 6.86
C GLY A 279 17.01 2.93 6.58
N THR A 280 17.22 3.28 5.31
CA THR A 280 18.08 4.41 4.94
C THR A 280 17.26 5.62 4.51
N ILE A 281 17.83 6.80 4.72
CA ILE A 281 17.40 8.05 4.10
C ILE A 281 18.47 8.40 3.06
N LYS A 282 18.03 8.74 1.86
CA LYS A 282 18.93 9.19 0.79
C LYS A 282 18.67 10.63 0.44
N VAL A 283 19.76 11.35 0.18
CA VAL A 283 19.76 12.75 -0.18
C VAL A 283 20.19 12.88 -1.63
N TRP A 284 19.38 13.57 -2.41
CA TRP A 284 19.55 13.68 -3.85
C TRP A 284 19.63 15.14 -4.29
N ASP A 285 20.62 15.44 -5.15
CA ASP A 285 20.63 16.63 -5.99
C ASP A 285 20.25 16.20 -7.42
N TRP A 286 19.00 16.30 -7.77
CA TRP A 286 18.45 15.79 -9.02
C TRP A 286 18.83 16.63 -10.24
N ARG A 287 19.37 17.84 -10.06
CA ARG A 287 19.82 18.73 -11.13
C ARG A 287 21.16 18.33 -11.69
N ASN A 288 21.91 17.48 -11.01
CA ASN A 288 23.17 16.99 -11.50
C ASN A 288 22.96 16.24 -12.83
N GLU A 289 23.80 16.51 -13.85
CA GLU A 289 23.68 15.88 -15.16
C GLU A 289 23.97 14.36 -15.08
N ASP A 290 24.94 13.96 -14.28
CA ASP A 290 25.27 12.57 -14.03
C ASP A 290 24.33 11.96 -12.98
N ASP A 291 23.53 10.99 -13.40
CA ASP A 291 22.58 10.30 -12.51
C ASP A 291 23.28 9.61 -11.32
N ALA A 292 24.50 9.13 -11.49
CA ALA A 292 25.29 8.52 -10.42
C ALA A 292 25.74 9.56 -9.37
N ALA A 293 25.99 10.79 -9.79
CA ALA A 293 26.35 11.90 -8.92
C ALA A 293 25.12 12.59 -8.26
N CYS A 294 23.91 12.24 -8.67
CA CYS A 294 22.70 12.75 -8.02
C CYS A 294 22.58 12.29 -6.56
N LEU A 295 23.09 11.12 -6.19
CA LEU A 295 23.08 10.65 -4.81
C LEU A 295 24.17 11.36 -4.01
N VAL A 296 23.79 12.36 -3.21
CA VAL A 296 24.70 13.15 -2.38
C VAL A 296 25.17 12.37 -1.16
N LYS A 297 24.22 11.73 -0.45
CA LYS A 297 24.50 10.96 0.78
C LYS A 297 23.46 9.89 1.03
N SER A 298 23.88 8.78 1.64
CA SER A 298 23.00 7.78 2.21
C SER A 298 23.20 7.75 3.72
N ILE A 299 22.12 7.87 4.48
CA ILE A 299 22.12 7.95 5.94
C ILE A 299 21.47 6.66 6.48
N PRO A 300 22.25 5.70 7.01
CA PRO A 300 21.77 4.38 7.46
C PRO A 300 21.48 4.37 8.97
N ASP A 301 20.91 5.42 9.54
CA ASP A 301 20.91 5.64 10.99
C ASP A 301 19.63 5.14 11.70
N HIS A 302 18.60 4.76 10.94
CA HIS A 302 17.44 4.05 11.47
C HIS A 302 17.65 2.54 11.47
N ASN A 303 17.20 1.86 12.53
CA ASN A 303 17.34 0.42 12.69
C ASN A 303 16.20 -0.38 12.02
N ALA A 304 15.25 0.30 11.40
CA ALA A 304 14.11 -0.32 10.69
C ALA A 304 13.60 0.60 9.59
N LYS A 305 12.54 0.18 8.90
CA LYS A 305 11.92 0.91 7.79
C LYS A 305 11.60 2.35 8.17
N VAL A 306 11.90 3.28 7.28
CA VAL A 306 11.52 4.69 7.40
C VAL A 306 10.29 4.92 6.51
N TYR A 307 9.19 5.38 7.11
CA TYR A 307 7.93 5.55 6.40
C TYR A 307 7.65 6.99 6.00
N GLY A 308 7.91 7.94 6.88
CA GLY A 308 7.58 9.34 6.67
C GLY A 308 8.79 10.26 6.70
N LEU A 309 8.78 11.28 5.86
CA LEU A 309 9.74 12.38 5.85
C LEU A 309 8.98 13.70 5.74
N VAL A 310 9.42 14.69 6.50
CA VAL A 310 8.98 16.09 6.35
C VAL A 310 10.19 17.02 6.47
N VAL A 311 10.24 18.03 5.62
CA VAL A 311 11.22 19.13 5.71
C VAL A 311 10.51 20.38 6.17
N ASP A 312 11.02 20.98 7.24
CA ASP A 312 10.53 22.25 7.75
C ASP A 312 11.68 23.06 8.37
N GLN A 313 11.77 24.35 8.04
CA GLN A 313 12.71 25.32 8.61
C GLN A 313 14.17 24.83 8.68
N GLY A 314 14.68 24.25 7.60
CA GLY A 314 16.07 23.75 7.52
C GLY A 314 16.31 22.45 8.31
N ARG A 315 15.26 21.78 8.73
CA ARG A 315 15.31 20.47 9.38
C ARG A 315 14.55 19.42 8.59
N LEU A 316 15.10 18.23 8.58
CA LEU A 316 14.44 17.04 8.07
C LEU A 316 14.01 16.20 9.27
N TYR A 317 12.78 15.72 9.24
CA TYR A 317 12.20 14.81 10.23
C TYR A 317 11.95 13.47 9.57
N SER A 318 12.28 12.38 10.27
CA SER A 318 12.05 11.02 9.77
C SER A 318 11.33 10.16 10.81
N ALA A 319 10.30 9.44 10.36
CA ALA A 319 9.50 8.52 11.16
C ALA A 319 9.82 7.07 10.79
N SER A 320 10.09 6.22 11.80
CA SER A 320 10.54 4.86 11.55
C SER A 320 9.81 3.80 12.37
N SER A 321 9.77 2.58 11.80
CA SER A 321 9.35 1.36 12.50
C SER A 321 10.23 1.01 13.70
N ASP A 322 11.40 1.63 13.87
CA ASP A 322 12.24 1.48 15.06
C ASP A 322 11.67 2.21 16.29
N LYS A 323 10.47 2.80 16.14
CA LYS A 323 9.69 3.53 17.16
C LYS A 323 10.23 4.91 17.48
N THR A 324 11.15 5.41 16.69
CA THR A 324 11.76 6.72 16.88
C THR A 324 11.40 7.69 15.76
N VAL A 325 11.50 8.96 16.08
CA VAL A 325 11.59 10.06 15.13
C VAL A 325 12.97 10.66 15.25
N LYS A 326 13.66 10.91 14.16
CA LYS A 326 14.94 11.58 14.14
C LYS A 326 14.83 12.94 13.44
N VAL A 327 15.62 13.88 13.92
CA VAL A 327 15.71 15.25 13.42
C VAL A 327 17.11 15.45 12.86
N TRP A 328 17.20 15.93 11.65
CA TRP A 328 18.43 16.12 10.91
C TRP A 328 18.56 17.57 10.47
N ASP A 329 19.76 18.07 10.46
CA ASP A 329 20.07 19.32 9.78
C ASP A 329 20.14 19.09 8.27
N THR A 330 19.44 19.90 7.49
CA THR A 330 19.35 19.69 6.01
C THR A 330 20.62 20.04 5.26
N GLU A 331 21.53 20.81 5.86
CA GLU A 331 22.80 21.22 5.22
C GLU A 331 23.96 20.28 5.60
N THR A 332 24.13 20.05 6.91
CA THR A 332 25.22 19.21 7.42
C THR A 332 24.87 17.72 7.34
N LEU A 333 23.57 17.38 7.28
CA LEU A 333 23.04 16.02 7.28
C LEU A 333 23.45 15.24 8.55
N GLU A 334 23.61 15.94 9.67
CA GLU A 334 23.87 15.37 10.98
C GLU A 334 22.58 15.18 11.77
N CYS A 335 22.52 14.12 12.58
CA CYS A 335 21.38 13.87 13.45
C CYS A 335 21.44 14.82 14.66
N LEU A 336 20.50 15.74 14.74
CA LEU A 336 20.41 16.73 15.83
C LEU A 336 19.72 16.16 17.06
N ALA A 337 18.69 15.31 16.88
CA ALA A 337 17.91 14.76 17.98
C ALA A 337 17.22 13.45 17.58
N THR A 338 16.92 12.64 18.61
CA THR A 338 16.10 11.43 18.46
C THR A 338 14.98 11.46 19.49
N PHE A 339 13.71 11.50 19.04
CA PHE A 339 12.54 11.48 19.89
C PHE A 339 12.12 10.04 20.17
N GLN A 340 11.96 9.71 21.43
CA GLN A 340 11.54 8.41 21.92
C GLN A 340 10.28 8.54 22.77
N GLY A 341 9.42 7.52 22.72
CA GLY A 341 8.19 7.51 23.54
C GLY A 341 7.01 6.82 22.88
N HIS A 342 7.06 6.56 21.56
CA HIS A 342 6.15 5.62 20.94
C HIS A 342 6.51 4.18 21.30
N THR A 343 5.50 3.34 21.54
CA THR A 343 5.69 1.91 21.86
C THR A 343 5.56 1.00 20.63
N GLY A 344 5.05 1.51 19.54
CA GLY A 344 4.97 0.88 18.20
C GLY A 344 5.75 1.68 17.16
N GLY A 345 5.85 1.15 15.94
CA GLY A 345 6.46 1.86 14.81
C GLY A 345 5.78 3.20 14.54
N VAL A 346 6.56 4.23 14.22
CA VAL A 346 6.04 5.54 13.81
C VAL A 346 5.80 5.48 12.30
N ASN A 347 4.55 5.66 11.87
CA ASN A 347 4.14 5.49 10.49
C ASN A 347 4.19 6.81 9.71
N CYS A 348 3.92 7.93 10.37
CA CYS A 348 3.72 9.22 9.73
C CYS A 348 4.12 10.38 10.65
N LEU A 349 4.28 11.55 10.05
CA LEU A 349 4.58 12.78 10.76
C LEU A 349 4.13 14.00 9.94
N ALA A 350 3.80 15.09 10.66
CA ALA A 350 3.46 16.39 10.09
C ALA A 350 4.06 17.50 10.93
N ALA A 351 4.64 18.50 10.28
CA ALA A 351 5.17 19.67 10.98
C ALA A 351 4.06 20.72 11.17
N LEU A 352 4.03 21.34 12.34
CA LEU A 352 3.19 22.48 12.64
C LEU A 352 3.96 23.76 12.33
N THR A 353 3.61 24.36 11.19
CA THR A 353 4.24 25.61 10.72
C THR A 353 3.54 26.87 11.24
N GLU A 354 2.37 26.72 11.87
CA GLU A 354 1.58 27.83 12.39
C GLU A 354 1.99 28.13 13.82
N ALA A 355 2.37 29.36 14.07
CA ALA A 355 2.81 29.94 15.33
C ALA A 355 4.27 29.74 15.72
N SER A 356 4.74 30.54 16.66
CA SER A 356 6.09 30.61 17.21
C SER A 356 6.61 29.32 17.90
N ALA A 357 5.84 28.25 17.90
CA ALA A 357 6.20 26.98 18.52
C ALA A 357 6.51 25.94 17.42
N HIS A 358 7.79 25.58 17.33
CA HIS A 358 8.23 24.45 16.50
C HIS A 358 7.67 23.13 17.08
N GLN A 359 6.58 22.63 16.53
CA GLN A 359 5.96 21.40 16.98
C GLN A 359 5.87 20.39 15.85
N LEU A 360 5.93 19.11 16.21
CA LEU A 360 5.80 18.00 15.32
C LEU A 360 4.68 17.06 15.80
N VAL A 361 3.86 16.59 14.89
CA VAL A 361 2.84 15.58 15.15
C VAL A 361 3.29 14.26 14.56
N THR A 362 3.06 13.16 15.26
CA THR A 362 3.40 11.79 14.78
C THR A 362 2.28 10.82 15.03
N GLY A 363 2.03 9.93 14.07
CA GLY A 363 1.10 8.81 14.19
C GLY A 363 1.83 7.48 14.22
N SER A 364 1.31 6.52 15.00
CA SER A 364 2.01 5.27 15.26
C SER A 364 1.10 4.05 15.26
N SER A 365 1.72 2.89 14.98
CA SER A 365 1.14 1.56 15.17
C SER A 365 0.79 1.25 16.64
N ASP A 366 1.25 2.07 17.60
CA ASP A 366 0.82 1.98 19.01
C ASP A 366 -0.58 2.59 19.24
N LYS A 367 -1.25 3.02 18.17
CA LYS A 367 -2.61 3.59 18.18
C LYS A 367 -2.70 4.96 18.84
N THR A 368 -1.59 5.66 18.89
CA THR A 368 -1.53 7.01 19.46
C THR A 368 -1.03 8.03 18.45
N ILE A 369 -1.50 9.25 18.60
CA ILE A 369 -0.92 10.44 17.99
C ILE A 369 -0.20 11.20 19.10
N LYS A 370 1.03 11.63 18.83
CA LYS A 370 1.82 12.41 19.78
C LYS A 370 2.19 13.77 19.20
N LEU A 371 2.13 14.77 20.04
CA LEU A 371 2.59 16.12 19.78
C LEU A 371 3.92 16.36 20.51
N TRP A 372 4.92 16.82 19.79
CA TRP A 372 6.28 17.00 20.29
C TRP A 372 6.71 18.45 20.20
N ASP A 373 7.46 18.91 21.19
CA ASP A 373 8.26 20.12 21.11
C ASP A 373 9.59 19.79 20.43
N VAL A 374 9.82 20.39 19.27
CA VAL A 374 11.01 20.08 18.44
C VAL A 374 12.30 20.60 19.10
N SER A 375 12.22 21.66 19.89
CA SER A 375 13.38 22.27 20.51
C SER A 375 13.93 21.45 21.69
N THR A 376 13.02 20.80 22.42
CA THR A 376 13.37 20.01 23.61
C THR A 376 13.32 18.49 23.35
N GLY A 377 12.68 18.07 22.28
CA GLY A 377 12.43 16.64 21.96
C GLY A 377 11.42 15.98 22.91
N THR A 378 10.68 16.78 23.71
CA THR A 378 9.72 16.25 24.68
C THR A 378 8.35 16.06 24.09
N CYS A 379 7.68 14.96 24.46
CA CYS A 379 6.29 14.73 24.11
C CYS A 379 5.38 15.63 24.96
N LEU A 380 4.76 16.61 24.32
CA LEU A 380 3.84 17.55 24.96
C LEU A 380 2.50 16.92 25.27
N LYS A 381 1.96 16.18 24.32
CA LYS A 381 0.61 15.58 24.40
C LYS A 381 0.56 14.22 23.74
N THR A 382 -0.32 13.37 24.24
CA THR A 382 -0.63 12.07 23.62
C THR A 382 -2.12 11.95 23.46
N VAL A 383 -2.58 11.84 22.21
CA VAL A 383 -3.95 11.55 21.87
C VAL A 383 -4.07 10.04 21.69
N ARG A 384 -4.86 9.42 22.55
CA ARG A 384 -5.15 7.98 22.49
C ARG A 384 -6.58 7.80 22.03
N ARG A 385 -6.80 7.24 20.85
CA ARG A 385 -8.15 6.91 20.38
C ARG A 385 -8.14 5.71 19.46
N GLY A 386 -9.20 4.89 19.61
CA GLY A 386 -9.51 3.79 18.74
C GLY A 386 -8.78 2.48 19.05
N THR A 387 -9.22 1.48 18.35
CA THR A 387 -8.66 0.12 18.37
C THR A 387 -7.65 -0.11 17.25
N SER A 388 -7.53 0.85 16.32
CA SER A 388 -6.76 0.74 15.09
C SER A 388 -5.47 1.56 15.12
N GLU A 389 -4.48 1.15 14.32
CA GLU A 389 -3.23 1.86 14.11
C GLU A 389 -3.47 3.18 13.37
N VAL A 390 -2.68 4.19 13.67
CA VAL A 390 -2.67 5.46 12.92
C VAL A 390 -1.81 5.28 11.69
N LEU A 391 -2.39 5.54 10.52
CA LEU A 391 -1.72 5.39 9.22
C LEU A 391 -1.09 6.69 8.79
N ASP A 392 -1.85 7.81 8.89
CA ASP A 392 -1.34 9.12 8.53
C ASP A 392 -1.93 10.23 9.41
N VAL A 393 -1.23 11.36 9.46
CA VAL A 393 -1.65 12.58 10.16
C VAL A 393 -1.46 13.81 9.30
N ALA A 394 -2.40 14.73 9.37
CA ALA A 394 -2.32 16.06 8.78
C ALA A 394 -2.72 17.13 9.79
N VAL A 395 -2.27 18.35 9.57
CA VAL A 395 -2.57 19.48 10.46
C VAL A 395 -2.92 20.73 9.64
N GLY A 396 -3.83 21.53 10.13
CA GLY A 396 -4.19 22.82 9.52
C GLY A 396 -5.41 23.46 10.18
N ASP A 397 -5.50 24.78 10.13
CA ASP A 397 -6.57 25.59 10.71
C ASP A 397 -6.89 25.27 12.18
N GLY A 398 -5.85 24.97 12.99
CA GLY A 398 -6.01 24.60 14.39
C GLY A 398 -6.57 23.19 14.61
N MET A 399 -6.69 22.40 13.56
CA MET A 399 -7.17 21.01 13.60
C MET A 399 -6.04 20.02 13.35
N LEU A 400 -6.16 18.87 13.97
CA LEU A 400 -5.33 17.70 13.78
C LEU A 400 -6.20 16.56 13.22
N PHE A 401 -5.75 15.98 12.14
CA PHE A 401 -6.40 14.85 11.47
C PHE A 401 -5.57 13.60 11.63
N GLY A 402 -6.21 12.47 11.90
CA GLY A 402 -5.56 11.17 11.97
C GLY A 402 -6.38 10.12 11.23
N SER A 403 -5.80 9.50 10.22
CA SER A 403 -6.41 8.36 9.55
C SER A 403 -6.05 7.06 10.25
N THR A 404 -6.98 6.13 10.26
CA THR A 404 -6.83 4.84 10.91
C THR A 404 -7.21 3.69 9.99
N TYR A 405 -6.80 2.49 10.36
CA TYR A 405 -6.99 1.27 9.57
C TYR A 405 -8.46 0.90 9.33
N ASP A 406 -9.39 1.48 10.10
CA ASP A 406 -10.85 1.25 10.00
C ASP A 406 -11.55 2.19 9.01
N ALA A 407 -10.79 2.85 8.12
CA ALA A 407 -11.29 3.74 7.08
C ALA A 407 -11.96 5.03 7.60
N VAL A 408 -11.69 5.39 8.85
CA VAL A 408 -12.19 6.61 9.50
C VAL A 408 -11.05 7.61 9.64
N ILE A 409 -11.36 8.90 9.44
CA ILE A 409 -10.45 10.00 9.76
C ILE A 409 -11.01 10.70 10.99
N HIS A 410 -10.22 10.76 12.04
CA HIS A 410 -10.55 11.46 13.28
C HIS A 410 -10.07 12.89 13.21
N VAL A 411 -10.88 13.82 13.69
CA VAL A 411 -10.61 15.25 13.70
C VAL A 411 -10.53 15.72 15.16
N TYR A 412 -9.43 16.36 15.52
CA TYR A 412 -9.18 16.87 16.88
C TYR A 412 -8.87 18.36 16.85
N ASP A 413 -9.23 19.04 17.92
CA ASP A 413 -8.65 20.35 18.25
C ASP A 413 -7.18 20.15 18.64
N ILE A 414 -6.27 20.87 18.00
CA ILE A 414 -4.83 20.67 18.22
C ILE A 414 -4.38 21.16 19.59
N ASN A 415 -5.03 22.21 20.11
CA ASN A 415 -4.66 22.82 21.40
C ASN A 415 -5.23 22.03 22.58
N GLU A 416 -6.48 21.60 22.49
CA GLU A 416 -7.16 20.87 23.56
C GLU A 416 -6.99 19.35 23.43
N THR A 417 -6.59 18.86 22.24
CA THR A 417 -6.56 17.43 21.87
C THR A 417 -7.91 16.72 22.07
N ARG A 418 -8.99 17.51 22.04
CA ARG A 418 -10.37 17.03 22.12
C ARG A 418 -10.83 16.62 20.72
N GLU A 419 -11.49 15.48 20.63
CA GLU A 419 -12.10 15.05 19.38
C GLU A 419 -13.28 15.97 19.03
N LEU A 420 -13.23 16.52 17.82
CA LEU A 420 -14.27 17.37 17.24
C LEU A 420 -15.30 16.53 16.49
N GLY A 421 -14.86 15.45 15.85
CA GLY A 421 -15.72 14.55 15.08
C GLY A 421 -14.92 13.59 14.22
N THR A 422 -15.63 12.92 13.32
CA THR A 422 -15.04 11.96 12.39
C THR A 422 -15.51 12.18 10.97
N LEU A 423 -14.64 11.92 9.99
CA LEU A 423 -14.96 11.91 8.57
C LEU A 423 -15.04 10.44 8.12
N SER A 424 -16.22 10.03 7.68
CA SER A 424 -16.49 8.66 7.26
C SER A 424 -17.06 8.67 5.84
N GLY A 425 -16.61 7.73 5.00
CA GLY A 425 -17.08 7.63 3.61
C GLY A 425 -16.12 6.92 2.67
N HIS A 426 -14.88 6.67 3.08
CA HIS A 426 -14.04 5.69 2.43
C HIS A 426 -14.48 4.27 2.80
N ASN A 427 -14.32 3.33 1.85
CA ASN A 427 -14.69 1.93 2.07
C ASN A 427 -13.51 1.07 2.55
N TRP A 428 -12.30 1.61 2.44
CA TRP A 428 -11.04 0.95 2.80
C TRP A 428 -10.11 1.94 3.48
N GLU A 429 -8.98 1.44 3.98
CA GLU A 429 -7.98 2.20 4.71
C GLU A 429 -7.62 3.51 4.00
N VAL A 430 -7.52 4.58 4.77
CA VAL A 430 -7.05 5.87 4.32
C VAL A 430 -5.55 5.95 4.60
N TRP A 431 -4.77 5.90 3.53
CA TRP A 431 -3.33 5.75 3.63
C TRP A 431 -2.58 7.07 3.75
N GLN A 432 -3.09 8.13 3.12
CA GLN A 432 -2.47 9.43 3.20
C GLN A 432 -3.49 10.56 3.32
N LEU A 433 -3.10 11.58 4.06
CA LEU A 433 -3.84 12.81 4.30
C LEU A 433 -2.99 14.01 3.89
N GLU A 434 -3.61 14.99 3.27
CA GLU A 434 -3.02 16.30 3.00
C GLU A 434 -4.02 17.39 3.33
N TYR A 435 -3.58 18.43 4.02
CA TYR A 435 -4.41 19.59 4.33
C TYR A 435 -3.93 20.81 3.58
N GLY A 436 -4.83 21.46 2.88
CA GLY A 436 -4.51 22.72 2.20
C GLY A 436 -5.78 23.45 1.75
N GLN A 437 -5.66 24.76 1.70
CA GLN A 437 -6.74 25.64 1.19
C GLN A 437 -8.08 25.46 1.93
N GLY A 438 -8.03 25.18 3.23
CA GLY A 438 -9.22 25.01 4.07
C GLY A 438 -9.92 23.66 3.92
N HIS A 439 -9.36 22.73 3.15
CA HIS A 439 -9.89 21.38 2.92
C HIS A 439 -8.88 20.30 3.30
N LEU A 440 -9.41 19.15 3.70
CA LEU A 440 -8.62 17.94 3.85
C LEU A 440 -8.79 17.06 2.60
N PHE A 441 -7.70 16.54 2.11
CA PHE A 441 -7.68 15.52 1.07
C PHE A 441 -7.26 14.19 1.70
N SER A 442 -7.87 13.09 1.22
CA SER A 442 -7.54 11.75 1.68
C SER A 442 -7.40 10.80 0.51
N ALA A 443 -6.33 10.00 0.50
CA ALA A 443 -6.07 8.95 -0.46
C ALA A 443 -6.30 7.58 0.18
N SER A 444 -7.01 6.68 -0.51
CA SER A 444 -7.45 5.42 0.07
C SER A 444 -7.18 4.21 -0.83
N PHE A 445 -7.16 3.06 -0.19
CA PHE A 445 -7.13 1.75 -0.83
C PHE A 445 -8.44 1.44 -1.57
N ASP A 446 -9.51 2.22 -1.38
CA ASP A 446 -10.74 2.13 -2.16
C ASP A 446 -10.62 2.72 -3.59
N HIS A 447 -9.39 3.07 -4.01
CA HIS A 447 -9.01 3.61 -5.31
C HIS A 447 -9.49 5.04 -5.55
N THR A 448 -10.00 5.72 -4.52
CA THR A 448 -10.51 7.09 -4.61
C THR A 448 -9.69 8.05 -3.77
N ILE A 449 -9.75 9.31 -4.16
CA ILE A 449 -9.33 10.44 -3.35
C ILE A 449 -10.59 11.21 -2.99
N LYS A 450 -10.70 11.65 -1.74
CA LYS A 450 -11.83 12.47 -1.30
C LYS A 450 -11.33 13.82 -0.79
N ARG A 451 -12.13 14.87 -1.06
CA ARG A 451 -11.98 16.18 -0.46
C ARG A 451 -13.08 16.35 0.59
N TRP A 452 -12.72 16.89 1.73
CA TRP A 452 -13.58 17.06 2.88
C TRP A 452 -13.59 18.52 3.32
N ASP A 453 -14.78 19.03 3.66
CA ASP A 453 -14.92 20.22 4.50
C ASP A 453 -14.85 19.78 5.96
N PRO A 454 -13.74 20.02 6.66
CA PRO A 454 -13.56 19.52 8.03
C PRO A 454 -14.41 20.26 9.05
N ARG A 455 -14.91 21.46 8.73
CA ARG A 455 -15.77 22.23 9.61
C ARG A 455 -17.21 21.72 9.59
N ARG A 456 -17.63 21.16 8.44
CA ARG A 456 -18.96 20.56 8.25
C ARG A 456 -18.97 19.05 8.42
N PHE A 457 -17.80 18.43 8.54
CA PHE A 457 -17.60 16.97 8.56
C PHE A 457 -18.22 16.27 7.34
N GLN A 458 -18.11 16.86 6.16
CA GLN A 458 -18.74 16.38 4.94
C GLN A 458 -17.69 16.15 3.83
N CYS A 459 -17.92 15.09 3.06
CA CYS A 459 -17.21 14.87 1.81
C CYS A 459 -17.91 15.67 0.71
N ASP A 460 -17.23 16.65 0.14
CA ASP A 460 -17.76 17.50 -0.92
C ASP A 460 -17.33 17.05 -2.33
N LEU A 461 -16.24 16.27 -2.44
CA LEU A 461 -15.76 15.78 -3.72
C LEU A 461 -15.15 14.38 -3.61
N THR A 462 -15.37 13.55 -4.63
CA THR A 462 -14.71 12.25 -4.77
C THR A 462 -14.11 12.14 -6.15
N LEU A 463 -12.76 12.08 -6.21
CA LEU A 463 -12.00 11.89 -7.43
C LEU A 463 -11.82 10.39 -7.72
N LYS A 464 -12.20 10.01 -8.93
CA LYS A 464 -12.11 8.63 -9.43
C LYS A 464 -11.21 8.58 -10.66
N GLY A 465 -10.54 7.44 -10.87
CA GLY A 465 -9.73 7.25 -12.07
C GLY A 465 -8.50 6.37 -11.87
N HIS A 466 -8.05 6.18 -10.63
CA HIS A 466 -7.07 5.15 -10.30
C HIS A 466 -7.72 3.76 -10.34
N LYS A 467 -6.92 2.74 -10.70
CA LYS A 467 -7.39 1.36 -10.86
C LYS A 467 -6.92 0.45 -9.72
N SER A 468 -6.21 0.99 -8.74
CA SER A 468 -5.68 0.27 -7.59
C SER A 468 -5.50 1.22 -6.41
N PHE A 469 -4.87 0.77 -5.35
CA PHE A 469 -4.62 1.50 -4.11
C PHE A 469 -3.85 2.80 -4.34
N VAL A 470 -4.36 3.90 -3.81
CA VAL A 470 -3.68 5.19 -3.85
C VAL A 470 -2.83 5.31 -2.59
N HIS A 471 -1.51 5.24 -2.77
CA HIS A 471 -0.56 5.24 -1.66
C HIS A 471 0.01 6.62 -1.35
N GLY A 472 0.34 7.37 -2.41
CA GLY A 472 1.02 8.65 -2.30
C GLY A 472 0.11 9.79 -2.72
N MET A 473 0.15 10.90 -2.00
CA MET A 473 -0.53 12.13 -2.33
C MET A 473 0.34 13.32 -1.92
N ALA A 474 0.33 14.36 -2.74
CA ALA A 474 1.00 15.61 -2.43
C ALA A 474 0.17 16.77 -3.00
N LEU A 475 0.07 17.83 -2.24
CA LEU A 475 -0.69 19.02 -2.59
C LEU A 475 0.25 20.22 -2.68
N ASP A 476 0.08 21.01 -3.72
CA ASP A 476 0.73 22.30 -3.86
C ASP A 476 -0.33 23.38 -4.21
N GLU A 477 0.08 24.62 -4.43
CA GLU A 477 -0.83 25.73 -4.69
C GLU A 477 -1.74 25.51 -5.92
N ASN A 478 -1.28 24.73 -6.91
CA ASN A 478 -1.94 24.58 -8.21
C ASN A 478 -2.38 23.17 -8.55
N TYR A 479 -1.84 22.17 -7.86
CA TYR A 479 -1.99 20.77 -8.24
C TYR A 479 -2.15 19.87 -7.02
N LEU A 480 -3.03 18.88 -7.16
CA LEU A 480 -3.01 17.69 -6.35
C LEU A 480 -2.36 16.57 -7.18
N VAL A 481 -1.35 15.93 -6.65
CA VAL A 481 -0.63 14.83 -7.30
C VAL A 481 -0.85 13.56 -6.51
N THR A 482 -1.17 12.46 -7.20
CA THR A 482 -1.43 11.18 -6.56
C THR A 482 -0.63 10.06 -7.21
N GLY A 483 -0.05 9.19 -6.39
CA GLY A 483 0.69 7.99 -6.78
C GLY A 483 -0.08 6.73 -6.42
N CYS A 484 -0.12 5.76 -7.32
CA CYS A 484 -0.97 4.59 -7.18
C CYS A 484 -0.23 3.28 -7.46
N ALA A 485 -0.72 2.21 -6.83
CA ALA A 485 -0.26 0.85 -7.11
C ALA A 485 -0.57 0.39 -8.56
N ASP A 486 -1.43 1.11 -9.31
CA ASP A 486 -1.65 0.91 -10.74
C ASP A 486 -0.49 1.37 -11.63
N ARG A 487 0.63 1.80 -11.03
CA ARG A 487 1.87 2.27 -11.67
C ARG A 487 1.75 3.64 -12.32
N THR A 488 0.73 4.38 -11.99
CA THR A 488 0.50 5.71 -12.54
C THR A 488 0.60 6.79 -11.48
N ILE A 489 1.00 7.98 -11.95
CA ILE A 489 0.84 9.23 -11.24
C ILE A 489 -0.29 9.98 -11.94
N LYS A 490 -1.20 10.56 -11.19
CA LYS A 490 -2.23 11.46 -11.71
C LYS A 490 -2.05 12.85 -11.15
N ILE A 491 -2.20 13.82 -12.02
CA ILE A 491 -2.16 15.24 -11.71
C ILE A 491 -3.58 15.77 -11.87
N TRP A 492 -4.10 16.36 -10.82
CA TRP A 492 -5.44 16.90 -10.73
C TRP A 492 -5.37 18.42 -10.60
N ARG A 493 -6.27 19.08 -11.30
CA ARG A 493 -6.39 20.54 -11.30
C ARG A 493 -7.84 20.97 -11.41
#